data_161a53350ab8d58f8dabc70370d46b6a
#
_entry.id   161a53350ab8d58f8dabc70370d46b6a
#
_cell.length_a   1.000
_cell.length_b   1.000
_cell.length_c   1.000
_cell.angle_alpha   90.00
_cell.angle_beta   90.00
_cell.angle_gamma   90.00
#
_symmetry.space_group_name_H-M   'P 1'
#
loop_
_entity.id
_entity.type
_entity.pdbx_description
1 polymer ?
#
loop_
_entity_poly.entity_id
_entity_poly.type
_entity_poly.pdbx_seq_one_letter_code
_entity_poly.pdbx_strand_id
1 'polypeptide(L)'
;MIVRTASVDELPQIEAMYAAIVDAMQNTPLDVWWQMGSHPSHEMLLDAVSDGNLLVAVDDGHDDADDTAAETANPVLGACILNGVQGVDYGIIDWDVQCDVTEVNVLHLLGVSPAARGRGVGRAIIDEASAMATERGMKSLRLDTFD
;
A
#
# COMPACT_ATOMS: atom_id res chain seq x y z
N MET A 1 10.60 -2.31 11.68
CA MET A 1 9.70 -2.05 10.53
C MET A 1 9.57 -0.56 10.32
N ILE A 2 9.80 -0.10 9.10
CA ILE A 2 9.69 1.30 8.69
C ILE A 2 8.68 1.39 7.55
N VAL A 3 7.79 2.40 7.57
CA VAL A 3 6.92 2.74 6.45
C VAL A 3 7.39 4.06 5.85
N ARG A 4 7.54 4.10 4.53
CA ARG A 4 8.04 5.26 3.79
C ARG A 4 7.60 5.23 2.33
N THR A 5 7.85 6.29 1.59
CA THR A 5 7.70 6.26 0.13
C THR A 5 8.69 5.30 -0.51
N ALA A 6 8.23 4.59 -1.53
CA ALA A 6 9.05 3.67 -2.30
C ALA A 6 9.96 4.40 -3.29
N SER A 7 11.08 3.77 -3.63
CA SER A 7 11.92 4.15 -4.76
C SER A 7 11.65 3.25 -5.98
N VAL A 8 12.03 3.73 -7.17
CA VAL A 8 11.82 2.98 -8.41
C VAL A 8 12.57 1.64 -8.43
N ASP A 9 13.71 1.56 -7.77
CA ASP A 9 14.53 0.34 -7.69
C ASP A 9 13.85 -0.77 -6.88
N GLU A 10 12.86 -0.43 -6.07
CA GLU A 10 12.10 -1.39 -5.25
C GLU A 10 10.90 -2.01 -6.00
N LEU A 11 10.54 -1.50 -7.18
CA LEU A 11 9.40 -1.99 -7.95
C LEU A 11 9.39 -3.52 -8.16
N PRO A 12 10.49 -4.17 -8.54
CA PRO A 12 10.49 -5.63 -8.71
C PRO A 12 10.10 -6.38 -7.44
N GLN A 13 10.53 -5.92 -6.27
CA GLN A 13 10.19 -6.53 -4.98
C GLN A 13 8.74 -6.25 -4.58
N ILE A 14 8.24 -5.05 -4.86
CA ILE A 14 6.85 -4.67 -4.61
C ILE A 14 5.92 -5.51 -5.48
N GLU A 15 6.23 -5.66 -6.76
CA GLU A 15 5.46 -6.51 -7.68
C GLU A 15 5.46 -7.98 -7.25
N ALA A 16 6.61 -8.50 -6.81
CA ALA A 16 6.70 -9.85 -6.27
C ALA A 16 5.85 -10.04 -5.00
N MET A 17 5.81 -9.03 -4.13
CA MET A 17 4.95 -9.04 -2.93
C MET A 17 3.47 -9.07 -3.32
N TYR A 18 3.03 -8.24 -4.28
CA TYR A 18 1.64 -8.28 -4.75
C TYR A 18 1.30 -9.60 -5.44
N ALA A 19 2.21 -10.18 -6.22
CA ALA A 19 2.00 -11.50 -6.82
C ALA A 19 1.78 -12.57 -5.76
N ALA A 20 2.56 -12.56 -4.68
CA ALA A 20 2.38 -13.48 -3.57
C ALA A 20 1.04 -13.28 -2.84
N ILE A 21 0.55 -12.03 -2.74
CA ILE A 21 -0.77 -11.74 -2.18
C ILE A 21 -1.87 -12.30 -3.08
N VAL A 22 -1.80 -12.06 -4.39
CA VAL A 22 -2.78 -12.56 -5.36
C VAL A 22 -2.86 -14.08 -5.31
N ASP A 23 -1.71 -14.76 -5.33
CA ASP A 23 -1.66 -16.23 -5.24
C ASP A 23 -2.28 -16.74 -3.94
N ALA A 24 -2.04 -16.08 -2.82
CA ALA A 24 -2.57 -16.47 -1.52
C ALA A 24 -4.06 -16.21 -1.35
N MET A 25 -4.64 -15.28 -2.12
CA MET A 25 -6.08 -14.94 -2.06
C MET A 25 -6.93 -15.79 -2.98
N GLN A 26 -6.38 -16.28 -4.09
CA GLN A 26 -7.15 -17.00 -5.11
C GLN A 26 -7.97 -18.14 -4.52
N ASN A 27 -9.24 -18.21 -4.90
CA ASN A 27 -10.20 -19.23 -4.45
C ASN A 27 -10.42 -19.26 -2.94
N THR A 28 -10.19 -18.15 -2.24
CA THR A 28 -10.51 -17.99 -0.82
C THR A 28 -11.58 -16.92 -0.63
N PRO A 29 -12.27 -16.87 0.53
CA PRO A 29 -13.20 -15.78 0.85
C PRO A 29 -12.55 -14.39 0.95
N LEU A 30 -11.22 -14.32 0.93
CA LEU A 30 -10.46 -13.07 0.99
C LEU A 30 -10.07 -12.55 -0.41
N ASP A 31 -10.51 -13.21 -1.48
CA ASP A 31 -10.19 -12.83 -2.85
C ASP A 31 -10.91 -11.52 -3.20
N VAL A 32 -10.14 -10.45 -3.33
CA VAL A 32 -10.60 -9.13 -3.75
C VAL A 32 -10.43 -8.91 -5.27
N TRP A 33 -10.22 -9.98 -6.03
CA TRP A 33 -10.19 -10.02 -7.49
C TRP A 33 -9.03 -9.25 -8.10
N TRP A 34 -7.95 -9.11 -7.36
CA TRP A 34 -6.73 -8.55 -7.92
C TRP A 34 -6.11 -9.49 -8.93
N GLN A 35 -5.59 -8.91 -10.00
CA GLN A 35 -4.91 -9.65 -11.07
C GLN A 35 -3.63 -8.92 -11.45
N MET A 36 -2.50 -9.59 -11.28
CA MET A 36 -1.21 -9.03 -11.73
C MET A 36 -1.26 -8.70 -13.23
N GLY A 37 -0.71 -7.53 -13.58
CA GLY A 37 -0.71 -7.02 -14.94
C GLY A 37 -1.93 -6.14 -15.30
N SER A 38 -3.00 -6.15 -14.47
CA SER A 38 -4.13 -5.25 -14.65
C SER A 38 -4.45 -4.44 -13.40
N HIS A 39 -4.59 -5.09 -12.24
CA HIS A 39 -4.84 -4.43 -10.97
C HIS A 39 -4.22 -5.23 -9.80
N PRO A 40 -3.01 -4.93 -9.37
CA PRO A 40 -2.12 -3.88 -9.88
C PRO A 40 -1.44 -4.21 -11.21
N SER A 41 -1.20 -3.18 -12.03
CA SER A 41 -0.33 -3.24 -13.19
C SER A 41 1.04 -2.64 -12.87
N HIS A 42 2.07 -3.01 -13.65
CA HIS A 42 3.38 -2.38 -13.55
C HIS A 42 3.30 -0.84 -13.73
N GLU A 43 2.53 -0.39 -14.70
CA GLU A 43 2.36 1.03 -15.00
C GLU A 43 1.74 1.80 -13.82
N MET A 44 0.70 1.24 -13.19
CA MET A 44 0.09 1.85 -11.99
C MET A 44 1.10 2.03 -10.85
N LEU A 45 1.92 1.02 -10.60
CA LEU A 45 2.93 1.07 -9.54
C LEU A 45 4.07 2.03 -9.89
N LEU A 46 4.52 2.04 -11.14
CA LEU A 46 5.55 2.95 -11.63
C LEU A 46 5.10 4.42 -11.53
N ASP A 47 3.89 4.72 -11.96
CA ASP A 47 3.31 6.07 -11.86
C ASP A 47 3.19 6.50 -10.40
N ALA A 48 2.72 5.62 -9.53
CA ALA A 48 2.61 5.90 -8.10
C ALA A 48 3.97 6.18 -7.44
N VAL A 49 5.02 5.44 -7.80
CA VAL A 49 6.39 5.72 -7.33
C VAL A 49 6.85 7.08 -7.84
N SER A 50 6.67 7.35 -9.13
CA SER A 50 7.11 8.60 -9.76
C SER A 50 6.44 9.83 -9.15
N ASP A 51 5.19 9.69 -8.71
CA ASP A 51 4.39 10.75 -8.09
C ASP A 51 4.63 10.85 -6.56
N GLY A 52 5.44 9.98 -5.97
CA GLY A 52 5.65 9.93 -4.51
C GLY A 52 4.44 9.43 -3.73
N ASN A 53 3.59 8.63 -4.36
CA ASN A 53 2.32 8.15 -3.84
C ASN A 53 2.33 6.67 -3.42
N LEU A 54 3.40 5.93 -3.70
CA LEU A 54 3.54 4.53 -3.29
C LEU A 54 4.26 4.46 -1.94
N LEU A 55 3.58 3.94 -0.94
CA LEU A 55 4.14 3.65 0.38
C LEU A 55 4.53 2.19 0.46
N VAL A 56 5.67 1.92 1.09
CA VAL A 56 6.12 0.57 1.42
C VAL A 56 6.44 0.44 2.89
N ALA A 57 6.10 -0.71 3.45
CA ALA A 57 6.60 -1.16 4.74
C ALA A 57 7.74 -2.13 4.50
N VAL A 58 8.90 -1.87 5.10
CA VAL A 58 10.09 -2.71 5.01
C VAL A 58 10.60 -3.08 6.41
N ASP A 59 11.30 -4.20 6.50
CA ASP A 59 12.01 -4.54 7.73
C ASP A 59 13.21 -3.61 7.91
N ASP A 60 13.41 -3.08 9.10
CA ASP A 60 14.49 -2.12 9.38
C ASP A 60 15.82 -2.80 9.77
N GLY A 61 15.87 -4.13 9.66
CA GLY A 61 17.10 -4.89 9.85
C GLY A 61 17.70 -4.82 11.27
N HIS A 62 16.90 -4.47 12.27
CA HIS A 62 17.34 -4.31 13.66
C HIS A 62 17.19 -5.57 14.53
N ASP A 63 16.96 -6.75 13.93
CA ASP A 63 17.03 -8.01 14.67
C ASP A 63 18.30 -8.78 14.28
N ASP A 64 19.29 -8.66 15.18
CA ASP A 64 20.50 -9.48 15.35
C ASP A 64 21.28 -9.95 14.10
N ALA A 65 22.35 -9.19 13.90
CA ALA A 65 23.55 -9.47 13.17
C ALA A 65 23.91 -10.95 12.96
N ASP A 66 23.91 -11.39 11.71
CA ASP A 66 25.00 -12.18 11.18
C ASP A 66 25.59 -11.45 9.95
N ASP A 67 26.77 -10.91 10.10
CA ASP A 67 27.46 -9.97 9.22
C ASP A 67 28.06 -10.65 7.96
N THR A 68 27.39 -11.70 7.46
CA THR A 68 27.86 -12.50 6.31
C THR A 68 26.83 -12.67 5.19
N ALA A 69 25.67 -12.00 5.25
CA ALA A 69 24.72 -12.03 4.14
C ALA A 69 24.92 -10.81 3.24
N ALA A 70 25.23 -11.08 1.97
CA ALA A 70 25.16 -10.12 0.86
C ALA A 70 23.96 -9.19 0.99
N GLU A 71 24.09 -7.92 0.58
CA GLU A 71 23.06 -6.90 0.45
C GLU A 71 21.72 -7.47 -0.11
N THR A 72 21.00 -8.20 0.69
CA THR A 72 19.61 -8.53 0.41
C THR A 72 18.80 -7.31 0.83
N ALA A 73 18.31 -6.58 -0.16
CA ALA A 73 17.38 -5.48 0.06
C ALA A 73 16.31 -5.93 1.07
N ASN A 74 16.02 -5.08 2.06
CA ASN A 74 15.05 -5.39 3.10
C ASN A 74 13.72 -5.87 2.48
N PRO A 75 13.15 -6.99 2.93
CA PRO A 75 11.95 -7.53 2.33
C PRO A 75 10.78 -6.54 2.44
N VAL A 76 10.02 -6.40 1.35
CA VAL A 76 8.79 -5.62 1.34
C VAL A 76 7.71 -6.39 2.10
N LEU A 77 7.25 -5.83 3.20
CA LEU A 77 6.26 -6.42 4.10
C LEU A 77 4.83 -6.06 3.71
N GLY A 78 4.66 -4.91 3.06
CA GLY A 78 3.37 -4.41 2.59
C GLY A 78 3.54 -3.13 1.80
N ALA A 79 2.48 -2.74 1.11
CA ALA A 79 2.44 -1.51 0.33
C ALA A 79 1.03 -0.96 0.18
N CYS A 80 0.91 0.30 -0.20
CA CYS A 80 -0.33 0.91 -0.67
C CYS A 80 -0.04 2.10 -1.59
N ILE A 81 -1.04 2.51 -2.36
CA ILE A 81 -1.03 3.78 -3.10
C ILE A 81 -1.89 4.78 -2.35
N LEU A 82 -1.37 5.98 -2.15
CA LEU A 82 -2.06 7.10 -1.51
C LEU A 82 -2.14 8.29 -2.48
N ASN A 83 -3.33 8.55 -3.02
CA ASN A 83 -3.56 9.65 -3.95
C ASN A 83 -4.95 10.29 -3.79
N GLY A 84 -5.32 11.21 -4.67
CA GLY A 84 -6.64 11.86 -4.66
C GLY A 84 -7.66 11.21 -5.61
N VAL A 85 -7.36 10.08 -6.22
CA VAL A 85 -8.26 9.42 -7.18
C VAL A 85 -9.41 8.75 -6.43
N GLN A 86 -10.63 9.19 -6.72
CA GLN A 86 -11.84 8.67 -6.08
C GLN A 86 -12.64 7.84 -7.09
N GLY A 87 -13.19 6.71 -6.63
CA GLY A 87 -14.13 5.92 -7.40
C GLY A 87 -15.42 6.69 -7.70
N VAL A 88 -16.08 6.34 -8.80
CA VAL A 88 -17.34 6.99 -9.22
C VAL A 88 -18.44 6.91 -8.15
N ASP A 89 -18.44 5.85 -7.36
CA ASP A 89 -19.44 5.62 -6.31
C ASP A 89 -19.17 6.45 -5.04
N TYR A 90 -18.00 7.05 -4.90
CA TYR A 90 -17.65 7.86 -3.72
C TYR A 90 -18.54 9.11 -3.59
N GLY A 91 -19.07 9.61 -4.70
CA GLY A 91 -19.97 10.77 -4.71
C GLY A 91 -21.38 10.51 -4.14
N ILE A 92 -21.78 9.24 -4.02
CA ILE A 92 -23.09 8.86 -3.47
C ILE A 92 -23.02 8.35 -2.03
N ILE A 93 -21.81 8.20 -1.48
CA ILE A 93 -21.60 7.75 -0.10
C ILE A 93 -21.75 8.94 0.83
N ASP A 94 -22.54 8.78 1.88
CA ASP A 94 -22.68 9.75 2.96
C ASP A 94 -21.51 9.58 3.95
N TRP A 95 -20.41 10.23 3.61
CA TRP A 95 -19.19 10.19 4.43
C TRP A 95 -19.37 10.98 5.73
N ASP A 96 -18.85 10.44 6.84
CA ASP A 96 -18.89 11.13 8.14
C ASP A 96 -18.17 12.49 8.10
N VAL A 97 -17.08 12.58 7.34
CA VAL A 97 -16.35 13.83 7.13
C VAL A 97 -16.76 14.44 5.79
N GLN A 98 -17.51 15.52 5.84
CA GLN A 98 -17.90 16.31 4.67
C GLN A 98 -16.81 17.33 4.35
N CYS A 99 -16.22 17.22 3.16
CA CYS A 99 -15.19 18.13 2.67
C CYS A 99 -15.18 18.16 1.14
N ASP A 100 -14.43 19.10 0.57
CA ASP A 100 -14.24 19.17 -0.88
C ASP A 100 -13.49 17.94 -1.38
N VAL A 101 -13.78 17.49 -2.61
CA VAL A 101 -13.12 16.33 -3.22
C VAL A 101 -11.61 16.52 -3.32
N THR A 102 -11.12 17.76 -3.41
CA THR A 102 -9.69 18.10 -3.43
C THR A 102 -9.01 17.98 -2.06
N GLU A 103 -9.80 17.83 -1.00
CA GLU A 103 -9.34 17.71 0.40
C GLU A 103 -9.35 16.24 0.89
N VAL A 104 -9.43 15.28 -0.04
CA VAL A 104 -9.51 13.85 0.24
C VAL A 104 -8.31 13.14 -0.36
N ASN A 105 -7.61 12.33 0.43
CA ASN A 105 -6.78 11.25 -0.10
C ASN A 105 -7.51 9.91 0.00
N VAL A 106 -7.21 9.03 -0.92
CA VAL A 106 -7.74 7.67 -0.99
C VAL A 106 -6.58 6.69 -0.93
N LEU A 107 -6.75 5.66 -0.12
CA LEU A 107 -5.80 4.58 0.01
C LEU A 107 -6.24 3.42 -0.89
N HIS A 108 -5.40 3.06 -1.85
CA HIS A 108 -5.64 1.99 -2.81
C HIS A 108 -4.63 0.86 -2.63
N LEU A 109 -5.02 -0.35 -3.01
CA LEU A 109 -4.13 -1.51 -3.07
C LEU A 109 -3.39 -1.78 -1.74
N LEU A 110 -4.04 -1.56 -0.60
CA LEU A 110 -3.44 -1.91 0.68
C LEU A 110 -3.22 -3.42 0.74
N GLY A 111 -1.96 -3.83 0.63
CA GLY A 111 -1.55 -5.22 0.66
C GLY A 111 -0.50 -5.49 1.72
N VAL A 112 -0.61 -6.64 2.38
CA VAL A 112 0.39 -7.14 3.34
C VAL A 112 0.86 -8.50 2.86
N SER A 113 2.18 -8.65 2.75
CA SER A 113 2.81 -9.93 2.39
C SER A 113 2.24 -11.06 3.25
N PRO A 114 1.87 -12.20 2.67
CA PRO A 114 1.39 -13.36 3.43
C PRO A 114 2.33 -13.76 4.57
N ALA A 115 3.64 -13.65 4.37
CA ALA A 115 4.67 -13.94 5.36
C ALA A 115 4.74 -12.92 6.51
N ALA A 116 4.16 -11.72 6.34
CA ALA A 116 4.19 -10.65 7.33
C ALA A 116 2.83 -10.43 8.03
N ARG A 117 1.84 -11.29 7.76
CA ARG A 117 0.52 -11.19 8.39
C ARG A 117 0.61 -11.32 9.91
N GLY A 118 -0.25 -10.59 10.63
CA GLY A 118 -0.28 -10.58 12.09
C GLY A 118 0.82 -9.73 12.76
N ARG A 119 1.74 -9.12 11.99
CA ARG A 119 2.83 -8.28 12.52
C ARG A 119 2.46 -6.79 12.64
N GLY A 120 1.21 -6.42 12.39
CA GLY A 120 0.77 -5.02 12.47
C GLY A 120 1.12 -4.16 11.25
N VAL A 121 1.59 -4.76 10.14
CA VAL A 121 2.03 -4.05 8.93
C VAL A 121 0.94 -3.17 8.35
N GLY A 122 -0.27 -3.70 8.18
CA GLY A 122 -1.40 -2.93 7.63
C GLY A 122 -1.73 -1.71 8.49
N ARG A 123 -1.69 -1.85 9.81
CA ARG A 123 -1.90 -0.74 10.74
C ARG A 123 -0.82 0.32 10.59
N ALA A 124 0.44 -0.07 10.52
CA ALA A 124 1.55 0.86 10.36
C ALA A 124 1.46 1.64 9.03
N ILE A 125 1.05 0.97 7.94
CA ILE A 125 0.83 1.64 6.64
C ILE A 125 -0.32 2.67 6.75
N ILE A 126 -1.43 2.33 7.39
CA ILE A 126 -2.56 3.27 7.56
C ILE A 126 -2.16 4.46 8.42
N ASP A 127 -1.42 4.24 9.50
CA ASP A 127 -0.95 5.32 10.38
C ASP A 127 -0.02 6.28 9.61
N GLU A 128 0.92 5.78 8.80
CA GLU A 128 1.80 6.62 7.97
C GLU A 128 1.04 7.31 6.83
N ALA A 129 0.12 6.62 6.17
CA ALA A 129 -0.74 7.22 5.14
C ALA A 129 -1.59 8.37 5.73
N SER A 130 -2.07 8.22 6.94
CA SER A 130 -2.83 9.25 7.66
C SER A 130 -1.95 10.46 8.00
N ALA A 131 -0.72 10.23 8.45
CA ALA A 131 0.25 11.29 8.70
C ALA A 131 0.58 12.06 7.41
N MET A 132 0.86 11.35 6.33
CA MET A 132 1.16 11.94 5.02
C MET A 132 -0.04 12.73 4.46
N ALA A 133 -1.26 12.20 4.57
CA ALA A 133 -2.47 12.92 4.16
C ALA A 133 -2.64 14.23 4.96
N THR A 134 -2.37 14.20 6.26
CA THR A 134 -2.40 15.38 7.12
C THR A 134 -1.35 16.42 6.69
N GLU A 135 -0.12 16.01 6.41
CA GLU A 135 0.94 16.88 5.89
C GLU A 135 0.57 17.52 4.54
N ARG A 136 -0.17 16.79 3.70
CA ARG A 136 -0.71 17.29 2.43
C ARG A 136 -1.90 18.24 2.59
N GLY A 137 -2.36 18.48 3.81
CA GLY A 137 -3.51 19.34 4.11
C GLY A 137 -4.87 18.70 3.83
N MET A 138 -4.92 17.36 3.70
CA MET A 138 -6.17 16.63 3.49
C MET A 138 -7.00 16.59 4.77
N LYS A 139 -8.32 16.64 4.62
CA LYS A 139 -9.29 16.56 5.71
C LYS A 139 -9.85 15.17 5.93
N SER A 140 -9.73 14.29 4.92
CA SER A 140 -10.25 12.95 4.97
C SER A 140 -9.31 11.97 4.25
N LEU A 141 -9.10 10.81 4.86
CA LEU A 141 -8.51 9.63 4.24
C LEU A 141 -9.63 8.59 4.06
N ARG A 142 -9.85 8.16 2.83
CA ARG A 142 -10.91 7.21 2.47
C ARG A 142 -10.30 5.93 1.91
N LEU A 143 -11.01 4.85 2.08
CA LEU A 143 -10.70 3.57 1.45
C LEU A 143 -12.01 2.77 1.29
N ASP A 144 -12.01 1.84 0.40
CA ASP A 144 -13.08 0.89 0.17
C ASP A 144 -12.54 -0.54 0.18
N THR A 145 -13.42 -1.47 0.46
CA THR A 145 -13.12 -2.90 0.45
C THR A 145 -14.35 -3.68 0.02
N PHE A 146 -14.17 -4.92 -0.35
CA PHE A 146 -15.29 -5.84 -0.64
C PHE A 146 -15.84 -6.44 0.65
N ASP A 147 -17.14 -6.70 0.65
CA ASP A 147 -17.84 -7.44 1.69
C ASP A 147 -17.57 -8.95 1.59
#